data_626caf14354449517603692347dade65
#
_entry.id   626caf14354449517603692347dade65
#
_cell.length_a   1.000
_cell.length_b   1.000
_cell.length_c   1.000
_cell.angle_alpha   90.00
_cell.angle_beta   90.00
_cell.angle_gamma   90.00
#
_symmetry.space_group_name_H-M   'P 1'
#
loop_
_entity.id
_entity.type
_entity.pdbx_description
1 polymer ?
#
loop_
_entity_poly.entity_id
_entity_poly.type
_entity_poly.pdbx_seq_one_letter_code
_entity_poly.pdbx_strand_id
1 'polypeptide(L)'
;YSLFRAWTRTYQGMAVSDDFWMLIALQVGATAARNAVAELGKQPIFPGINNAAESVVAYYSKRDTEVRETLANLQQSHEKVMDAVKDSVILQVFFLCEQGAVNHLAENGVIPESVGEELSAELKERSQENYRNLAEKCKELEENPA
;
A
#
# COMPACT_ATOMS: atom_id res chain seq x y z
N TYR A 1 2.05 1.18 20.72
CA TYR A 1 0.69 1.50 21.22
C TYR A 1 0.42 3.01 21.25
N SER A 2 1.42 3.84 21.57
CA SER A 2 1.25 5.29 21.66
C SER A 2 1.20 6.00 20.31
N LEU A 3 1.98 5.54 19.33
CA LEU A 3 2.03 6.12 17.98
C LEU A 3 0.72 5.94 17.21
N PHE A 4 0.08 4.77 17.32
CA PHE A 4 -1.19 4.50 16.64
C PHE A 4 -2.36 5.27 17.27
N ARG A 5 -2.39 5.43 18.61
CA ARG A 5 -3.39 6.27 19.31
C ARG A 5 -3.16 7.77 19.14
N ALA A 6 -1.92 8.23 19.09
CA ALA A 6 -1.61 9.61 18.74
C ALA A 6 -2.06 9.91 17.31
N TRP A 7 -1.84 8.96 16.41
CA TRP A 7 -2.21 9.03 15.01
C TRP A 7 -3.74 9.13 14.82
N THR A 8 -4.54 8.28 15.47
CA THR A 8 -6.02 8.37 15.41
C THR A 8 -6.60 9.64 16.03
N ARG A 9 -5.90 10.34 16.92
CA ARG A 9 -6.34 11.61 17.51
C ARG A 9 -5.93 12.86 16.74
N THR A 10 -4.84 12.82 16.01
CA THR A 10 -4.29 13.98 15.30
C THR A 10 -4.94 14.18 13.91
N TYR A 11 -5.64 13.16 13.41
CA TYR A 11 -6.11 13.10 12.01
C TYR A 11 -7.62 13.28 11.81
N GLN A 12 -8.29 13.99 12.68
CA GLN A 12 -9.66 14.46 12.40
C GLN A 12 -9.77 15.44 11.20
N GLY A 13 -8.66 15.69 10.50
CA GLY A 13 -8.61 16.57 9.33
C GLY A 13 -7.91 16.00 8.10
N MET A 14 -7.37 14.77 8.16
CA MET A 14 -6.87 14.10 6.94
C MET A 14 -7.98 13.26 6.32
N ALA A 15 -8.07 13.29 5.00
CA ALA A 15 -9.04 12.50 4.26
C ALA A 15 -8.90 11.01 4.61
N VAL A 16 -10.01 10.32 4.82
CA VAL A 16 -10.09 8.87 5.10
C VAL A 16 -9.25 8.05 4.10
N SER A 17 -9.11 8.57 2.87
CA SER A 17 -8.26 8.01 1.83
C SER A 17 -6.78 7.92 2.21
N ASP A 18 -6.21 8.93 2.90
CA ASP A 18 -4.79 8.93 3.27
C ASP A 18 -4.50 7.89 4.36
N ASP A 19 -5.42 7.76 5.31
CA ASP A 19 -5.37 6.73 6.36
C ASP A 19 -5.39 5.34 5.75
N PHE A 20 -6.23 5.12 4.76
CA PHE A 20 -6.34 3.86 4.06
C PHE A 20 -5.05 3.52 3.29
N TRP A 21 -4.48 4.47 2.54
CA TRP A 21 -3.23 4.27 1.83
C TRP A 21 -2.09 3.88 2.76
N MET A 22 -1.99 4.54 3.90
CA MET A 22 -0.99 4.21 4.91
C MET A 22 -1.18 2.81 5.47
N LEU A 23 -2.42 2.40 5.76
CA LEU A 23 -2.72 1.05 6.27
C LEU A 23 -2.42 -0.03 5.23
N ILE A 24 -2.74 0.20 3.95
CA ILE A 24 -2.39 -0.72 2.86
C ILE A 24 -0.86 -0.85 2.74
N ALA A 25 -0.12 0.25 2.76
CA ALA A 25 1.34 0.22 2.69
C ALA A 25 1.95 -0.53 3.88
N LEU A 26 1.44 -0.32 5.08
CA LEU A 26 1.86 -1.05 6.29
C LEU A 26 1.56 -2.55 6.19
N GLN A 27 0.40 -2.94 5.66
CA GLN A 27 0.02 -4.34 5.47
C GLN A 27 0.90 -5.03 4.44
N VAL A 28 1.12 -4.41 3.28
CA VAL A 28 1.99 -4.94 2.24
C VAL A 28 3.42 -5.09 2.75
N GLY A 29 3.95 -4.07 3.43
CA GLY A 29 5.28 -4.09 4.03
C GLY A 29 5.42 -5.17 5.10
N ALA A 30 4.47 -5.30 6.00
CA ALA A 30 4.47 -6.32 7.06
C ALA A 30 4.40 -7.75 6.47
N THR A 31 3.57 -7.95 5.45
CA THR A 31 3.46 -9.26 4.76
C THR A 31 4.77 -9.61 4.05
N ALA A 32 5.37 -8.67 3.32
CA ALA A 32 6.64 -8.88 2.65
C ALA A 32 7.78 -9.20 3.63
N ALA A 33 7.89 -8.43 4.72
CA ALA A 33 8.88 -8.65 5.77
C ALA A 33 8.71 -10.03 6.45
N ARG A 34 7.48 -10.40 6.79
CA ARG A 34 7.17 -11.72 7.38
C ARG A 34 7.61 -12.86 6.46
N ASN A 35 7.28 -12.78 5.17
CA ASN A 35 7.62 -13.81 4.21
C ASN A 35 9.14 -13.92 4.01
N ALA A 36 9.85 -12.80 3.88
CA ALA A 36 11.30 -12.77 3.75
C ALA A 36 12.00 -13.38 4.97
N VAL A 37 11.56 -13.04 6.18
CA VAL A 37 12.13 -13.59 7.42
C VAL A 37 11.81 -15.07 7.59
N ALA A 38 10.61 -15.51 7.22
CA ALA A 38 10.24 -16.93 7.24
C ALA A 38 11.11 -17.77 6.30
N GLU A 39 11.42 -17.24 5.11
CA GLU A 39 12.36 -17.92 4.18
C GLU A 39 13.80 -17.93 4.72
N LEU A 40 14.24 -16.83 5.32
CA LEU A 40 15.58 -16.76 5.95
C LEU A 40 15.72 -17.77 7.09
N GLY A 41 14.67 -17.96 7.90
CA GLY A 41 14.65 -18.92 9.00
C GLY A 41 14.79 -20.39 8.57
N LYS A 42 14.49 -20.72 7.32
CA LYS A 42 14.67 -22.05 6.75
C LYS A 42 16.13 -22.37 6.38
N GLN A 43 16.99 -21.35 6.32
CA GLN A 43 18.38 -21.51 5.90
C GLN A 43 19.31 -21.74 7.11
N PRO A 44 20.18 -22.74 7.10
CA PRO A 44 21.09 -23.04 8.20
C PRO A 44 22.32 -22.11 8.17
N ILE A 45 22.10 -20.79 8.28
CA ILE A 45 23.19 -19.79 8.18
C ILE A 45 24.02 -19.75 9.47
N PHE A 46 23.35 -19.80 10.63
CA PHE A 46 23.98 -19.84 11.94
C PHE A 46 23.04 -20.42 13.01
N PRO A 47 23.59 -20.95 14.15
CA PRO A 47 22.78 -21.50 15.21
C PRO A 47 21.78 -20.48 15.79
N GLY A 48 20.52 -20.92 15.96
CA GLY A 48 19.48 -20.09 16.57
C GLY A 48 18.74 -19.15 15.59
N ILE A 49 19.09 -19.12 14.31
CA ILE A 49 18.40 -18.28 13.30
C ILE A 49 16.91 -18.61 13.23
N ASN A 50 16.53 -19.88 13.36
CA ASN A 50 15.14 -20.30 13.30
C ASN A 50 14.31 -19.68 14.43
N ASN A 51 14.80 -19.67 15.67
CA ASN A 51 14.10 -19.10 16.82
C ASN A 51 13.96 -17.57 16.68
N ALA A 52 15.00 -16.91 16.17
CA ALA A 52 14.95 -15.48 15.88
C ALA A 52 13.93 -15.16 14.78
N ALA A 53 13.93 -15.94 13.71
CA ALA A 53 12.98 -15.80 12.60
C ALA A 53 11.53 -16.02 13.07
N GLU A 54 11.25 -17.04 13.88
CA GLU A 54 9.94 -17.31 14.46
C GLU A 54 9.42 -16.14 15.29
N SER A 55 10.27 -15.54 16.14
CA SER A 55 9.91 -14.39 16.96
C SER A 55 9.55 -13.17 16.10
N VAL A 56 10.31 -12.91 15.03
CA VAL A 56 10.06 -11.81 14.10
C VAL A 56 8.79 -12.07 13.29
N VAL A 57 8.59 -13.30 12.80
CA VAL A 57 7.36 -13.70 12.08
C VAL A 57 6.13 -13.51 12.96
N ALA A 58 6.19 -13.90 14.24
CA ALA A 58 5.09 -13.71 15.19
C ALA A 58 4.76 -12.21 15.39
N TYR A 59 5.78 -11.35 15.50
CA TYR A 59 5.62 -9.91 15.59
C TYR A 59 4.89 -9.33 14.37
N TYR A 60 5.35 -9.66 13.15
CA TYR A 60 4.73 -9.17 11.92
C TYR A 60 3.33 -9.74 11.69
N SER A 61 3.05 -10.99 12.11
CA SER A 61 1.72 -11.59 12.03
C SER A 61 0.72 -10.85 12.92
N LYS A 62 1.13 -10.47 14.13
CA LYS A 62 0.29 -9.65 15.01
C LYS A 62 0.00 -8.28 14.40
N ARG A 63 1.01 -7.65 13.82
CA ARG A 63 0.89 -6.36 13.13
C ARG A 63 -0.08 -6.42 11.96
N ASP A 64 0.00 -7.46 11.15
CA ASP A 64 -0.91 -7.71 10.02
C ASP A 64 -2.36 -7.83 10.50
N THR A 65 -2.61 -8.54 11.60
CA THR A 65 -3.95 -8.66 12.19
C THR A 65 -4.49 -7.30 12.65
N GLU A 66 -3.70 -6.51 13.37
CA GLU A 66 -4.09 -5.17 13.84
C GLU A 66 -4.46 -4.24 12.68
N VAL A 67 -3.70 -4.28 11.58
CA VAL A 67 -3.97 -3.47 10.39
C VAL A 67 -5.25 -3.92 9.70
N ARG A 68 -5.48 -5.24 9.56
CA ARG A 68 -6.70 -5.79 8.96
C ARG A 68 -7.96 -5.43 9.74
N GLU A 69 -7.90 -5.50 11.06
CA GLU A 69 -9.01 -5.07 11.93
C GLU A 69 -9.31 -3.58 11.76
N THR A 70 -8.28 -2.74 11.67
CA THR A 70 -8.47 -1.30 11.45
C THR A 70 -9.06 -1.01 10.07
N LEU A 71 -8.61 -1.70 9.03
CA LEU A 71 -9.19 -1.59 7.68
C LEU A 71 -10.66 -2.02 7.64
N ALA A 72 -11.02 -3.11 8.34
CA ALA A 72 -12.39 -3.57 8.43
C ALA A 72 -13.29 -2.54 9.13
N ASN A 73 -12.81 -1.91 10.21
CA ASN A 73 -13.53 -0.86 10.92
C ASN A 73 -13.72 0.40 10.06
N LEU A 74 -12.69 0.80 9.29
CA LEU A 74 -12.81 1.92 8.34
C LEU A 74 -13.81 1.61 7.24
N GLN A 75 -13.80 0.41 6.69
CA GLN A 75 -14.76 0.00 5.68
C GLN A 75 -16.20 0.05 6.20
N GLN A 76 -16.43 -0.41 7.43
CA GLN A 76 -17.76 -0.38 8.04
C GLN A 76 -18.24 1.05 8.32
N SER A 77 -17.33 1.96 8.70
CA SER A 77 -17.68 3.34 9.05
C SER A 77 -17.85 4.26 7.83
N HIS A 78 -17.16 3.95 6.72
CA HIS A 78 -17.04 4.81 5.55
C HIS A 78 -17.15 4.02 4.23
N GLU A 79 -18.18 3.19 4.09
CA GLU A 79 -18.33 2.22 3.00
C GLU A 79 -18.16 2.85 1.60
N LYS A 80 -18.87 3.95 1.31
CA LYS A 80 -18.81 4.61 -0.01
C LYS A 80 -17.43 5.19 -0.34
N VAL A 81 -16.78 5.80 0.67
CA VAL A 81 -15.41 6.33 0.52
C VAL A 81 -14.44 5.18 0.30
N MET A 82 -14.58 4.09 1.06
CA MET A 82 -13.72 2.91 0.94
C MET A 82 -13.86 2.22 -0.41
N ASP A 83 -15.05 2.16 -0.99
CA ASP A 83 -15.24 1.60 -2.34
C ASP A 83 -14.57 2.46 -3.40
N ALA A 84 -14.67 3.79 -3.30
CA ALA A 84 -13.94 4.70 -4.19
C ALA A 84 -12.41 4.53 -4.06
N VAL A 85 -11.91 4.34 -2.84
CA VAL A 85 -10.49 4.12 -2.56
C VAL A 85 -10.02 2.78 -3.13
N LYS A 86 -10.81 1.70 -3.00
CA LYS A 86 -10.47 0.38 -3.56
C LYS A 86 -10.25 0.44 -5.08
N ASP A 87 -11.13 1.11 -5.82
CA ASP A 87 -10.99 1.27 -7.25
C ASP A 87 -9.70 2.02 -7.60
N SER A 88 -9.42 3.09 -6.89
CA SER A 88 -8.18 3.86 -7.07
C SER A 88 -6.92 3.04 -6.74
N VAL A 89 -6.96 2.20 -5.69
CA VAL A 89 -5.85 1.30 -5.32
C VAL A 89 -5.56 0.31 -6.44
N ILE A 90 -6.59 -0.32 -7.01
CA ILE A 90 -6.43 -1.28 -8.11
C ILE A 90 -5.77 -0.59 -9.30
N LEU A 91 -6.21 0.61 -9.68
CA LEU A 91 -5.60 1.39 -10.76
C LEU A 91 -4.14 1.75 -10.46
N GLN A 92 -3.80 2.12 -9.22
CA GLN A 92 -2.41 2.41 -8.84
C GLN A 92 -1.50 1.18 -8.93
N VAL A 93 -1.98 0.02 -8.50
CA VAL A 93 -1.24 -1.24 -8.67
C VAL A 93 -1.01 -1.55 -10.14
N PHE A 94 -2.02 -1.32 -10.99
CA PHE A 94 -1.91 -1.51 -12.42
C PHE A 94 -0.82 -0.59 -13.02
N PHE A 95 -0.81 0.71 -12.70
CA PHE A 95 0.22 1.65 -13.14
C PHE A 95 1.62 1.25 -12.67
N LEU A 96 1.77 0.74 -11.45
CA LEU A 96 3.05 0.25 -10.94
C LEU A 96 3.54 -0.97 -11.73
N CYS A 97 2.65 -1.89 -12.11
CA CYS A 97 2.99 -3.04 -12.94
C CYS A 97 3.41 -2.60 -14.36
N GLU A 98 2.67 -1.65 -14.97
CA GLU A 98 3.04 -1.07 -16.27
C GLU A 98 4.41 -0.38 -16.21
N GLN A 99 4.66 0.42 -15.17
CA GLN A 99 5.95 1.09 -14.97
C GLN A 99 7.10 0.09 -14.84
N GLY A 100 6.89 -0.99 -14.08
CA GLY A 100 7.87 -2.07 -13.95
C GLY A 100 8.18 -2.73 -15.30
N ALA A 101 7.15 -2.97 -16.12
CA ALA A 101 7.32 -3.54 -17.45
C ALA A 101 8.07 -2.59 -18.39
N VAL A 102 7.73 -1.30 -18.41
CA VAL A 102 8.41 -0.28 -19.22
C VAL A 102 9.89 -0.19 -18.85
N ASN A 103 10.19 -0.11 -17.54
CA ASN A 103 11.58 -0.07 -17.06
C ASN A 103 12.36 -1.31 -17.51
N HIS A 104 11.78 -2.49 -17.34
CA HIS A 104 12.42 -3.75 -17.75
C HIS A 104 12.70 -3.81 -19.26
N LEU A 105 11.78 -3.34 -20.10
CA LEU A 105 11.96 -3.29 -21.56
C LEU A 105 13.04 -2.30 -21.96
N ALA A 106 13.12 -1.13 -21.33
CA ALA A 106 14.14 -0.14 -21.58
C ALA A 106 15.53 -0.62 -21.14
N GLU A 107 15.65 -1.17 -19.91
CA GLU A 107 16.91 -1.69 -19.36
C GLU A 107 17.49 -2.84 -20.20
N ASN A 108 16.63 -3.66 -20.81
CA ASN A 108 17.06 -4.76 -21.68
C ASN A 108 17.21 -4.36 -23.16
N GLY A 109 17.08 -3.07 -23.48
CA GLY A 109 17.25 -2.57 -24.85
C GLY A 109 16.17 -3.04 -25.83
N VAL A 110 15.02 -3.52 -25.33
CA VAL A 110 13.87 -3.93 -26.16
C VAL A 110 13.17 -2.70 -26.74
N ILE A 111 13.11 -1.62 -25.97
CA ILE A 111 12.65 -0.30 -26.42
C ILE A 111 13.76 0.74 -26.24
N PRO A 112 13.82 1.80 -27.08
CA PRO A 112 14.74 2.92 -26.88
C PRO A 112 14.51 3.59 -25.52
N GLU A 113 15.57 4.08 -24.89
CA GLU A 113 15.50 4.76 -23.59
C GLU A 113 14.55 5.96 -23.63
N SER A 114 14.59 6.76 -24.70
CA SER A 114 13.68 7.91 -24.89
C SER A 114 12.21 7.51 -24.92
N VAL A 115 11.88 6.34 -25.48
CA VAL A 115 10.50 5.80 -25.46
C VAL A 115 10.12 5.35 -24.05
N GLY A 116 11.06 4.73 -23.32
CA GLY A 116 10.87 4.34 -21.92
C GLY A 116 10.59 5.56 -21.02
N GLU A 117 11.33 6.66 -21.22
CA GLU A 117 11.12 7.92 -20.48
C GLU A 117 9.75 8.55 -20.80
N GLU A 118 9.35 8.59 -22.07
CA GLU A 118 8.05 9.13 -22.49
C GLU A 118 6.90 8.33 -21.89
N LEU A 119 6.92 6.99 -21.98
CA LEU A 119 5.91 6.12 -21.38
C LEU A 119 5.87 6.24 -19.85
N SER A 120 7.03 6.37 -19.21
CA SER A 120 7.11 6.57 -17.74
C SER A 120 6.51 7.90 -17.32
N ALA A 121 6.70 8.97 -18.10
CA ALA A 121 6.10 10.28 -17.86
C ALA A 121 4.57 10.22 -17.99
N GLU A 122 4.05 9.56 -19.02
CA GLU A 122 2.61 9.35 -19.21
C GLU A 122 1.98 8.55 -18.05
N LEU A 123 2.61 7.45 -17.64
CA LEU A 123 2.13 6.66 -16.51
C LEU A 123 2.10 7.44 -15.19
N LYS A 124 3.11 8.30 -14.98
CA LYS A 124 3.15 9.19 -13.82
C LYS A 124 2.00 10.20 -13.84
N GLU A 125 1.69 10.78 -14.99
CA GLU A 125 0.59 11.72 -15.14
C GLU A 125 -0.76 11.02 -14.86
N ARG A 126 -1.00 9.85 -15.43
CA ARG A 126 -2.21 9.03 -15.19
C ARG A 126 -2.36 8.66 -13.72
N SER A 127 -1.26 8.31 -13.05
CA SER A 127 -1.23 8.03 -11.62
C SER A 127 -1.62 9.26 -10.79
N GLN A 128 -1.09 10.44 -11.12
CA GLN A 128 -1.43 11.69 -10.45
C GLN A 128 -2.89 12.10 -10.69
N GLU A 129 -3.41 11.88 -11.88
CA GLU A 129 -4.83 12.12 -12.19
C GLU A 129 -5.75 11.20 -11.38
N ASN A 130 -5.41 9.92 -11.26
CA ASN A 130 -6.16 8.99 -10.41
C ASN A 130 -6.23 9.47 -8.95
N TYR A 131 -5.14 9.97 -8.38
CA TYR A 131 -5.14 10.55 -7.02
C TYR A 131 -6.02 11.80 -6.92
N ARG A 132 -5.96 12.69 -7.91
CA ARG A 132 -6.82 13.90 -7.91
C ARG A 132 -8.29 13.53 -7.97
N ASN A 133 -8.66 12.61 -8.86
CA ASN A 133 -10.04 12.13 -9.01
C ASN A 133 -10.55 11.45 -7.73
N LEU A 134 -9.70 10.69 -7.03
CA LEU A 134 -10.04 10.11 -5.75
C LEU A 134 -10.29 11.19 -4.69
N ALA A 135 -9.42 12.19 -4.59
CA ALA A 135 -9.55 13.25 -3.60
C ALA A 135 -10.86 14.07 -3.81
N GLU A 136 -11.20 14.37 -5.06
CA GLU A 136 -12.47 15.05 -5.41
C GLU A 136 -13.67 14.18 -5.04
N LYS A 137 -13.67 12.89 -5.41
CA LYS A 137 -14.74 11.95 -5.09
C LYS A 137 -14.94 11.75 -3.59
N CYS A 138 -13.85 11.65 -2.82
CA CYS A 138 -13.93 11.56 -1.36
C CYS A 138 -14.54 12.81 -0.75
N LYS A 139 -14.14 13.99 -1.23
CA LYS A 139 -14.71 15.26 -0.78
C LYS A 139 -16.22 15.36 -1.06
N GLU A 140 -16.66 14.96 -2.26
CA GLU A 140 -18.08 14.93 -2.60
C GLU A 140 -18.89 13.98 -1.69
N LEU A 141 -18.32 12.81 -1.35
CA LEU A 141 -18.96 11.83 -0.47
C LEU A 141 -19.02 12.28 0.98
N GLU A 142 -18.03 13.06 1.44
CA GLU A 142 -18.04 13.65 2.78
C GLU A 142 -19.03 14.81 2.90
N GLU A 143 -19.19 15.61 1.85
CA GLU A 143 -20.15 16.73 1.80
C GLU A 143 -21.61 16.26 1.64
N ASN A 144 -21.83 15.11 1.00
CA ASN A 144 -23.13 14.50 0.72
C ASN A 144 -23.20 13.03 1.19
N PRO A 145 -23.27 12.77 2.50
CA PRO A 145 -23.24 11.42 3.06
C PRO A 145 -24.50 10.57 2.80
N ALA A 146 -25.48 11.12 2.16
CA ALA A 146 -26.78 10.46 1.92
C ALA A 146 -26.71 9.32 0.88
#